data_6f003470c52dcd2430465009b2683a2f
#
_entry.id   6f003470c52dcd2430465009b2683a2f
#
_cell.length_a   1.000
_cell.length_b   1.000
_cell.length_c   1.000
_cell.angle_alpha   90.00
_cell.angle_beta   90.00
_cell.angle_gamma   90.00
#
_symmetry.space_group_name_H-M   'P 1'
#
loop_
_entity.id
_entity.type
_entity.pdbx_description
1 polymer ?
#
loop_
_entity_poly.entity_id
_entity_poly.type
_entity_poly.pdbx_seq_one_letter_code
_entity_poly.pdbx_strand_id
1 'polypeptide(L)'
;MLGSALCVFSSNNGFIIENIIHTSNAYDWYNLIDLESGKLKKSIADTISRNTGNKDIEILFSEIVEMRNRIIHGFRITSKQGEQILATKTRKKDGNIQFEITKEYLLDFIKKNEVLSDMLYKYRGY
;
A
#
# COMPACT_ATOMS: atom_id res chain seq x y z
N MET A 1 10.53 12.15 6.11
CA MET A 1 10.38 11.01 5.19
C MET A 1 9.19 10.11 5.51
N LEU A 2 8.96 9.78 6.78
CA LEU A 2 7.81 8.95 7.17
C LEU A 2 6.49 9.59 6.75
N GLY A 3 6.30 10.88 7.03
CA GLY A 3 5.10 11.60 6.64
C GLY A 3 4.90 11.62 5.13
N SER A 4 5.97 11.83 4.36
CA SER A 4 5.93 11.81 2.89
C SER A 4 5.51 10.43 2.37
N ALA A 5 6.04 9.36 2.96
CA ALA A 5 5.69 7.99 2.58
C ALA A 5 4.20 7.71 2.77
N LEU A 6 3.64 8.11 3.91
CA LEU A 6 2.23 7.89 4.21
C LEU A 6 1.31 8.76 3.35
N CYS A 7 1.72 10.00 3.03
CA CYS A 7 0.98 10.87 2.12
C CYS A 7 0.90 10.30 0.70
N VAL A 8 2.02 9.80 0.18
CA VAL A 8 2.04 9.17 -1.15
C VAL A 8 1.12 7.96 -1.19
N PHE A 9 1.16 7.13 -0.14
CA PHE A 9 0.26 5.98 -0.03
C PHE A 9 -1.22 6.42 -0.02
N SER A 10 -1.57 7.43 0.76
CA SER A 10 -2.95 7.91 0.85
C SER A 10 -3.46 8.43 -0.49
N SER A 11 -2.61 9.15 -1.24
CA SER A 11 -2.95 9.61 -2.59
C SER A 11 -3.22 8.44 -3.52
N ASN A 12 -2.40 7.42 -3.49
CA ASN A 12 -2.59 6.22 -4.32
C ASN A 12 -3.82 5.42 -3.90
N ASN A 13 -4.10 5.35 -2.61
CA ASN A 13 -5.30 4.67 -2.13
C ASN A 13 -6.56 5.33 -2.71
N GLY A 14 -6.61 6.66 -2.70
CA GLY A 14 -7.70 7.41 -3.33
C GLY A 14 -7.76 7.20 -4.84
N PHE A 15 -6.62 7.19 -5.51
CA PHE A 15 -6.56 6.98 -6.96
C PHE A 15 -7.01 5.57 -7.36
N ILE A 16 -6.70 4.56 -6.55
CA ILE A 16 -7.22 3.20 -6.76
C ILE A 16 -8.75 3.20 -6.69
N ILE A 17 -9.31 3.86 -5.69
CA ILE A 17 -10.77 3.96 -5.55
C ILE A 17 -11.39 4.62 -6.79
N GLU A 18 -10.80 5.72 -7.27
CA GLU A 18 -11.25 6.37 -8.50
C GLU A 18 -11.24 5.42 -9.70
N ASN A 19 -10.20 4.61 -9.82
CA ASN A 19 -10.08 3.65 -10.92
C ASN A 19 -11.09 2.51 -10.81
N ILE A 20 -11.38 2.04 -9.61
CA ILE A 20 -12.43 1.04 -9.39
C ILE A 20 -13.79 1.57 -9.84
N ILE A 21 -14.13 2.78 -9.43
CA ILE A 21 -15.39 3.42 -9.77
C ILE A 21 -15.47 3.69 -11.27
N HIS A 22 -14.37 4.11 -11.90
CA HIS A 22 -14.30 4.31 -13.34
C HIS A 22 -14.55 3.00 -14.11
N THR A 23 -14.12 1.89 -13.57
CA THR A 23 -14.25 0.58 -14.21
C THR A 23 -15.64 -0.03 -14.01
N SER A 24 -16.29 0.19 -12.88
CA SER A 24 -17.57 -0.46 -12.56
C SER A 24 -18.53 0.47 -11.81
N ASN A 25 -19.79 0.48 -12.24
CA ASN A 25 -20.85 1.21 -11.55
C ASN A 25 -21.36 0.49 -10.30
N ALA A 26 -20.89 -0.73 -10.04
CA ALA A 26 -21.31 -1.51 -8.89
C ALA A 26 -20.72 -1.00 -7.56
N TYR A 27 -19.76 -0.08 -7.61
CA TYR A 27 -19.05 0.43 -6.46
C TYR A 27 -19.34 1.91 -6.24
N ASP A 28 -19.37 2.31 -4.96
CA ASP A 28 -19.64 3.67 -4.53
C ASP A 28 -18.42 4.22 -3.78
N TRP A 29 -18.06 5.47 -4.08
CA TRP A 29 -16.92 6.15 -3.45
C TRP A 29 -17.00 6.10 -1.91
N TYR A 30 -18.18 6.41 -1.36
CA TYR A 30 -18.33 6.48 0.09
C TYR A 30 -18.11 5.13 0.77
N ASN A 31 -18.57 4.06 0.16
CA ASN A 31 -18.36 2.71 0.70
C ASN A 31 -16.90 2.29 0.58
N LEU A 32 -16.23 2.62 -0.53
CA LEU A 32 -14.84 2.23 -0.75
C LEU A 32 -13.87 3.01 0.13
N ILE A 33 -14.11 4.31 0.35
CA ILE A 33 -13.20 5.13 1.16
C ILE A 33 -13.20 4.70 2.63
N ASP A 34 -14.29 4.13 3.10
CA ASP A 34 -14.40 3.62 4.47
C ASP A 34 -13.76 2.24 4.65
N LEU A 35 -13.43 1.54 3.55
CA LEU A 35 -12.77 0.25 3.65
C LEU A 35 -11.31 0.42 4.06
N GLU A 36 -10.82 -0.51 4.89
CA GLU A 36 -9.40 -0.64 5.12
C GLU A 36 -8.70 -1.00 3.80
N SER A 37 -7.49 -0.48 3.59
CA SER A 37 -6.75 -0.69 2.34
C SER A 37 -6.61 -2.17 1.97
N GLY A 38 -6.39 -3.05 2.95
CA GLY A 38 -6.31 -4.49 2.70
C GLY A 38 -7.58 -5.10 2.13
N LYS A 39 -8.74 -4.48 2.39
CA LYS A 39 -10.04 -4.95 1.88
C LYS A 39 -10.33 -4.47 0.46
N LEU A 40 -9.62 -3.44 -0.02
CA LEU A 40 -9.76 -2.97 -1.40
C LEU A 40 -9.23 -3.99 -2.41
N LYS A 41 -8.38 -4.92 -1.98
CA LYS A 41 -7.78 -5.93 -2.86
C LYS A 41 -8.86 -6.70 -3.64
N LYS A 42 -9.93 -7.11 -2.98
CA LYS A 42 -11.02 -7.83 -3.64
C LYS A 42 -11.70 -6.95 -4.70
N SER A 43 -11.93 -5.68 -4.40
CA SER A 43 -12.53 -4.74 -5.34
C SER A 43 -11.63 -4.53 -6.56
N ILE A 44 -10.31 -4.49 -6.37
CA ILE A 44 -9.34 -4.41 -7.47
C ILE A 44 -9.42 -5.66 -8.34
N ALA A 45 -9.46 -6.84 -7.72
CA ALA A 45 -9.55 -8.12 -8.44
C ALA A 45 -10.82 -8.18 -9.29
N ASP A 46 -11.95 -7.74 -8.75
CA ASP A 46 -13.24 -7.78 -9.42
C ASP A 46 -13.39 -6.73 -10.54
N THR A 47 -12.56 -5.70 -10.56
CA THR A 47 -12.64 -4.58 -11.50
C THR A 47 -11.40 -4.46 -12.38
N ILE A 48 -10.32 -3.89 -11.85
CA ILE A 48 -9.11 -3.59 -12.62
C ILE A 48 -8.44 -4.85 -13.16
N SER A 49 -8.21 -5.85 -12.30
CA SER A 49 -7.57 -7.10 -12.71
C SER A 49 -8.39 -7.86 -13.74
N ARG A 50 -9.69 -7.89 -13.55
CA ARG A 50 -10.60 -8.56 -14.49
C ARG A 50 -10.63 -7.84 -15.83
N ASN A 51 -10.66 -6.51 -15.82
CA ASN A 51 -10.73 -5.70 -17.04
C ASN A 51 -9.42 -5.75 -17.84
N THR A 52 -8.26 -5.75 -17.17
CA THR A 52 -6.95 -5.78 -17.84
C THR A 52 -6.50 -7.19 -18.21
N GLY A 53 -7.07 -8.21 -17.57
CA GLY A 53 -6.65 -9.59 -17.77
C GLY A 53 -5.35 -9.94 -17.05
N ASN A 54 -4.81 -9.05 -16.18
CA ASN A 54 -3.63 -9.34 -15.38
C ASN A 54 -3.79 -8.82 -13.96
N LYS A 55 -2.92 -9.29 -13.06
CA LYS A 55 -2.99 -8.98 -11.63
C LYS A 55 -1.86 -8.05 -11.16
N ASP A 56 -1.15 -7.38 -12.06
CA ASP A 56 0.02 -6.59 -11.70
C ASP A 56 -0.31 -5.48 -10.70
N ILE A 57 -1.39 -4.73 -10.93
CA ILE A 57 -1.85 -3.67 -10.02
C ILE A 57 -2.26 -4.26 -8.67
N GLU A 58 -3.02 -5.34 -8.68
CA GLU A 58 -3.47 -6.03 -7.47
C GLU A 58 -2.30 -6.53 -6.63
N ILE A 59 -1.31 -7.16 -7.26
CA ILE A 59 -0.13 -7.71 -6.59
C ILE A 59 0.70 -6.59 -5.99
N LEU A 60 1.00 -5.54 -6.76
CA LEU A 60 1.79 -4.41 -6.28
C LEU A 60 1.09 -3.68 -5.14
N PHE A 61 -0.21 -3.45 -5.26
CA PHE A 61 -0.98 -2.83 -4.18
C PHE A 61 -0.93 -3.66 -2.90
N SER A 62 -1.02 -4.99 -3.00
CA SER A 62 -0.93 -5.88 -1.84
C SER A 62 0.42 -5.79 -1.13
N GLU A 63 1.52 -5.71 -1.90
CA GLU A 63 2.85 -5.50 -1.34
C GLU A 63 2.95 -4.16 -0.60
N ILE A 64 2.43 -3.10 -1.21
CA ILE A 64 2.44 -1.76 -0.65
C ILE A 64 1.63 -1.71 0.66
N VAL A 65 0.45 -2.34 0.68
CA VAL A 65 -0.39 -2.41 1.88
C VAL A 65 0.34 -3.14 3.01
N GLU A 66 1.04 -4.23 2.72
CA GLU A 66 1.80 -4.95 3.74
C GLU A 66 2.93 -4.07 4.31
N MET A 67 3.67 -3.37 3.46
CA MET A 67 4.70 -2.44 3.91
C MET A 67 4.11 -1.30 4.75
N ARG A 68 2.98 -0.74 4.30
CA ARG A 68 2.28 0.32 5.04
C ARG A 68 1.86 -0.18 6.43
N ASN A 69 1.33 -1.40 6.52
CA ASN A 69 0.94 -1.98 7.80
C ASN A 69 2.14 -2.15 8.73
N ARG A 70 3.31 -2.54 8.21
CA ARG A 70 4.52 -2.61 9.01
C ARG A 70 4.93 -1.24 9.51
N ILE A 71 4.81 -0.20 8.69
CA ILE A 71 5.15 1.17 9.07
C ILE A 71 4.23 1.70 10.17
N ILE A 72 2.91 1.59 10.02
CA ILE A 72 1.96 2.16 10.98
C ILE A 72 1.89 1.36 12.29
N HIS A 73 2.24 0.08 12.26
CA HIS A 73 2.35 -0.76 13.45
C HIS A 73 3.79 -0.83 13.99
N GLY A 74 4.64 0.10 13.52
CA GLY A 74 6.00 0.20 14.02
C GLY A 74 6.06 0.70 15.47
N PHE A 75 7.16 0.44 16.12
CA PHE A 75 7.42 0.84 17.50
C PHE A 75 8.88 1.24 17.66
N ARG A 76 9.15 2.07 18.67
CA ARG A 76 10.51 2.49 18.96
C ARG A 76 11.23 1.46 19.80
N ILE A 77 12.47 1.18 19.45
CA ILE A 77 13.37 0.36 20.27
C ILE A 77 14.70 1.09 20.43
N THR A 78 15.49 0.66 21.40
CA THR A 78 16.84 1.17 21.60
C THR A 78 17.81 0.24 20.89
N SER A 79 18.63 0.78 19.99
CA SER A 79 19.66 0.01 19.28
C SER A 79 20.79 -0.37 20.23
N LYS A 80 21.70 -1.24 19.77
CA LYS A 80 22.90 -1.61 20.53
C LYS A 80 23.79 -0.42 20.84
N GLN A 81 23.71 0.63 20.00
CA GLN A 81 24.48 1.87 20.19
C GLN A 81 23.74 2.89 21.08
N GLY A 82 22.58 2.54 21.64
CA GLY A 82 21.80 3.42 22.49
C GLY A 82 20.90 4.41 21.77
N GLU A 83 20.78 4.31 20.45
CA GLU A 83 19.93 5.19 19.66
C GLU A 83 18.49 4.66 19.60
N GLN A 84 17.53 5.59 19.54
CA GLN A 84 16.13 5.24 19.33
C GLN A 84 15.90 5.00 17.82
N ILE A 85 15.44 3.82 17.47
CA ILE A 85 15.13 3.46 16.09
C ILE A 85 13.70 2.98 15.97
N LEU A 86 13.13 3.12 14.77
CA LEU A 86 11.81 2.61 14.47
C LEU A 86 11.95 1.17 14.00
N ALA A 87 11.21 0.26 14.62
CA ALA A 87 11.19 -1.14 14.27
C ALA A 87 9.77 -1.62 14.05
N THR A 88 9.63 -2.78 13.48
CA THR A 88 8.34 -3.46 13.28
C THR A 88 8.58 -4.96 13.35
N LYS A 89 7.52 -5.73 13.19
CA LYS A 89 7.65 -7.18 13.10
C LYS A 89 6.70 -7.73 12.04
N THR A 90 7.02 -8.88 11.49
CA THR A 90 6.11 -9.59 10.61
C THR A 90 4.90 -10.08 11.41
N ARG A 91 3.84 -10.46 10.70
CA ARG A 91 2.64 -11.02 11.35
C ARG A 91 2.98 -12.33 12.05
N LYS A 92 2.16 -12.71 13.02
CA LYS A 92 2.32 -13.97 13.76
C LYS A 92 2.43 -15.18 12.81
N LYS A 93 1.59 -15.22 11.77
CA LYS A 93 1.62 -16.30 10.78
C LYS A 93 2.91 -16.35 9.95
N ASP A 94 3.63 -15.24 9.89
CA ASP A 94 4.89 -15.11 9.17
C ASP A 94 6.11 -15.20 10.12
N GLY A 95 5.90 -15.60 11.37
CA GLY A 95 6.96 -15.91 12.33
C GLY A 95 7.33 -14.83 13.34
N ASN A 96 6.62 -13.71 13.40
CA ASN A 96 6.92 -12.61 14.32
C ASN A 96 8.37 -12.11 14.25
N ILE A 97 8.92 -12.03 13.04
CA ILE A 97 10.30 -11.58 12.83
C ILE A 97 10.37 -10.06 12.97
N GLN A 98 11.17 -9.57 13.92
CA GLN A 98 11.39 -8.14 14.13
C GLN A 98 12.46 -7.61 13.17
N PHE A 99 12.24 -6.42 12.62
CA PHE A 99 13.24 -5.74 11.79
C PHE A 99 13.12 -4.23 11.91
N GLU A 100 14.21 -3.52 11.59
CA GLU A 100 14.23 -2.06 11.60
C GLU A 100 13.57 -1.49 10.36
N ILE A 101 12.76 -0.43 10.55
CA ILE A 101 12.24 0.36 9.44
C ILE A 101 13.30 1.40 9.09
N THR A 102 14.12 1.09 8.10
CA THR A 102 15.23 1.93 7.68
C THR A 102 14.77 3.00 6.68
N LYS A 103 15.68 3.95 6.40
CA LYS A 103 15.49 4.92 5.33
C LYS A 103 15.30 4.20 3.99
N GLU A 104 16.07 3.15 3.76
CA GLU A 104 15.99 2.33 2.55
C GLU A 104 14.62 1.67 2.41
N TYR A 105 14.06 1.19 3.51
CA TYR A 105 12.73 0.59 3.54
C TYR A 105 11.67 1.63 3.13
N LEU A 106 11.75 2.84 3.68
CA LEU A 106 10.82 3.93 3.35
C LEU A 106 10.97 4.40 1.91
N LEU A 107 12.20 4.48 1.40
CA LEU A 107 12.45 4.83 0.00
C LEU A 107 11.89 3.77 -0.96
N ASP A 108 12.07 2.49 -0.63
CA ASP A 108 11.49 1.40 -1.42
C ASP A 108 9.96 1.47 -1.43
N PHE A 109 9.35 1.76 -0.29
CA PHE A 109 7.92 1.95 -0.18
C PHE A 109 7.43 3.10 -1.08
N ILE A 110 8.11 4.25 -1.05
CA ILE A 110 7.78 5.40 -1.90
C ILE A 110 7.94 5.03 -3.38
N LYS A 111 9.02 4.32 -3.73
CA LYS A 111 9.26 3.88 -5.10
C LYS A 111 8.17 2.96 -5.62
N LYS A 112 7.73 2.01 -4.82
CA LYS A 112 6.63 1.12 -5.19
C LYS A 112 5.33 1.90 -5.42
N ASN A 113 5.08 2.93 -4.63
CA ASN A 113 3.93 3.82 -4.81
C ASN A 113 4.04 4.61 -6.11
N GLU A 114 5.23 5.06 -6.51
CA GLU A 114 5.44 5.72 -7.81
C GLU A 114 5.12 4.79 -8.97
N VAL A 115 5.60 3.55 -8.90
CA VAL A 115 5.32 2.53 -9.93
C VAL A 115 3.83 2.27 -10.01
N LEU A 116 3.16 2.13 -8.88
CA LEU A 116 1.71 1.92 -8.85
C LEU A 116 0.96 3.10 -9.46
N SER A 117 1.36 4.32 -9.13
CA SER A 117 0.76 5.54 -9.70
C SER A 117 0.86 5.54 -11.23
N ASP A 118 2.04 5.21 -11.77
CA ASP A 118 2.26 5.13 -13.22
C ASP A 118 1.36 4.06 -13.86
N MET A 119 1.23 2.90 -13.23
CA MET A 119 0.37 1.83 -13.73
C MET A 119 -1.11 2.26 -13.74
N LEU A 120 -1.55 2.99 -12.73
CA LEU A 120 -2.92 3.49 -12.64
C LEU A 120 -3.18 4.58 -13.68
N TYR A 121 -2.22 5.48 -13.94
CA TYR A 121 -2.34 6.47 -15.01
C TYR A 121 -2.48 5.79 -16.37
N LYS A 122 -1.66 4.80 -16.64
CA LYS A 122 -1.74 4.04 -17.90
C LYS A 122 -3.07 3.31 -18.02
N TYR A 123 -3.57 2.76 -16.93
CA TYR A 123 -4.86 2.08 -16.90
C TYR A 123 -6.00 3.05 -17.27
N ARG A 124 -5.94 4.29 -16.80
CA ARG A 124 -6.93 5.33 -17.11
C ARG A 124 -6.78 5.88 -18.53
N GLY A 125 -5.68 5.60 -19.22
CA GLY A 125 -5.43 6.05 -20.57
C GLY A 125 -4.73 7.42 -20.65
N TYR A 126 -4.09 7.85 -19.58
CA TYR A 126 -3.29 9.09 -19.57
C TYR A 126 -1.92 8.90 -20.17
#